data_086ecf1578870e54ccf4e831125d8a94
#
_entry.id   086ecf1578870e54ccf4e831125d8a94
#
_cell.length_a   1.000
_cell.length_b   1.000
_cell.length_c   1.000
_cell.angle_alpha   90.00
_cell.angle_beta   90.00
_cell.angle_gamma   90.00
#
_symmetry.space_group_name_H-M   'P 1'
#
loop_
_entity.id
_entity.type
_entity.pdbx_description
1 polymer ?
#
loop_
_entity_poly.entity_id
_entity_poly.type
_entity_poly.pdbx_seq_one_letter_code
_entity_poly.pdbx_strand_id
1 'polypeptide(L)'
;DFPISLRNDILNTDVGVDLSHCSIQMILEIMYSEEDNLENLSEFILDLNPDEHIVKLLFKCDINRSKLEADLLKIEDVKYKKKHIEKNLTDYLETKIYTFSKEEELGEEENNQVVEKSISDIRKVINFQVIHAKRNVSSSEHHGNGKTALSELATSYFNKDNLFSQDAFGSINDTILKMDEELNKQYETHFKDYFTNVRQFVDEGTGQLNVISNLESKQILSNYSKVVYGSSDTYLPETLNGLGHLNILFLLLQIEIKKRFFEQEKKDINLLFIEEPEAHTHPQMQYVFAKKIKDILKTIQNLQGFITTHSAHIVSQCEFEDIRYFKLDKNNVIIKNFYKELEVKYASEPEYFKFLKQYLTLYSSELFFAEKIIFIEGVSEKLLLPYFIKKYDQSRESEPNYIPLTSQNISLIEAGANARVFCHFLDFLGIKTL
;
A
#
# COMPACT_ATOMS: atom_id res chain seq x y z
N ASP A 1 -4.00 3.25 -14.26
CA ASP A 1 -4.39 4.61 -14.65
C ASP A 1 -3.46 5.13 -15.74
N PHE A 2 -4.01 5.33 -16.93
CA PHE A 2 -3.25 5.87 -18.04
C PHE A 2 -2.84 7.33 -17.80
N PRO A 3 -1.67 7.76 -18.30
CA PRO A 3 -1.31 9.16 -18.38
C PRO A 3 -2.41 9.98 -19.09
N ILE A 4 -2.56 11.25 -18.72
CA ILE A 4 -3.65 12.12 -19.23
C ILE A 4 -3.64 12.19 -20.77
N SER A 5 -2.46 12.23 -21.39
CA SER A 5 -2.33 12.23 -22.86
C SER A 5 -2.92 10.96 -23.49
N LEU A 6 -2.46 9.80 -23.03
CA LEU A 6 -2.96 8.51 -23.53
C LEU A 6 -4.45 8.31 -23.22
N ARG A 7 -4.90 8.74 -22.03
CA ARG A 7 -6.32 8.70 -21.69
C ARG A 7 -7.16 9.54 -22.64
N ASN A 8 -6.68 10.71 -23.04
CA ASN A 8 -7.37 11.55 -24.03
C ASN A 8 -7.43 10.89 -25.41
N ASP A 9 -6.37 10.21 -25.84
CA ASP A 9 -6.35 9.47 -27.10
C ASP A 9 -7.37 8.32 -27.07
N ILE A 10 -7.42 7.57 -25.96
CA ILE A 10 -8.41 6.52 -25.76
C ILE A 10 -9.85 7.06 -25.75
N LEU A 11 -10.10 8.15 -25.01
CA LEU A 11 -11.44 8.73 -24.90
C LEU A 11 -11.96 9.36 -26.20
N ASN A 12 -11.08 9.79 -27.09
CA ASN A 12 -11.42 10.38 -28.38
C ASN A 12 -11.29 9.38 -29.53
N THR A 13 -11.07 8.09 -29.25
CA THR A 13 -10.93 7.06 -30.28
C THR A 13 -12.24 6.76 -30.95
N ASP A 14 -12.17 6.25 -32.20
CA ASP A 14 -13.27 5.69 -32.98
C ASP A 14 -12.82 4.41 -33.67
N VAL A 15 -13.74 3.77 -34.40
CA VAL A 15 -13.47 2.53 -35.13
C VAL A 15 -12.33 2.75 -36.14
N GLY A 16 -11.34 1.87 -36.10
CA GLY A 16 -10.20 1.92 -37.02
C GLY A 16 -9.00 2.75 -36.54
N VAL A 17 -9.10 3.42 -35.38
CA VAL A 17 -7.96 4.18 -34.80
C VAL A 17 -6.95 3.22 -34.16
N ASP A 18 -5.67 3.44 -34.42
CA ASP A 18 -4.61 2.66 -33.81
C ASP A 18 -4.36 3.11 -32.35
N LEU A 19 -4.52 2.18 -31.41
CA LEU A 19 -4.29 2.37 -29.97
C LEU A 19 -3.09 1.55 -29.46
N SER A 20 -2.23 1.05 -30.33
CA SER A 20 -1.07 0.23 -29.94
C SER A 20 -0.09 0.98 -29.03
N HIS A 21 -0.03 2.30 -29.13
CA HIS A 21 0.76 3.17 -28.26
C HIS A 21 0.13 3.38 -26.86
N CYS A 22 -1.14 3.02 -26.70
CA CYS A 22 -1.89 3.18 -25.44
C CYS A 22 -1.75 1.93 -24.58
N SER A 23 -0.55 1.65 -24.10
CA SER A 23 -0.27 0.53 -23.19
C SER A 23 0.37 0.99 -21.90
N ILE A 24 0.11 0.25 -20.80
CA ILE A 24 0.84 0.38 -19.54
C ILE A 24 1.76 -0.83 -19.46
N GLN A 25 3.04 -0.58 -19.28
CA GLN A 25 4.05 -1.62 -19.21
C GLN A 25 4.84 -1.51 -17.91
N MET A 26 5.12 -2.65 -17.29
CA MET A 26 5.97 -2.75 -16.11
C MET A 26 6.92 -3.94 -16.29
N ILE A 27 8.21 -3.67 -16.20
CA ILE A 27 9.24 -4.71 -16.20
C ILE A 27 9.62 -4.99 -14.75
N LEU A 28 9.59 -6.27 -14.38
CA LEU A 28 10.05 -6.76 -13.09
C LEU A 28 11.27 -7.66 -13.31
N GLU A 29 12.38 -7.28 -12.68
CA GLU A 29 13.61 -8.07 -12.69
C GLU A 29 13.75 -8.83 -11.38
N ILE A 30 13.90 -10.15 -11.44
CA ILE A 30 14.12 -11.01 -10.30
C ILE A 30 15.56 -11.50 -10.39
N MET A 31 16.38 -11.07 -9.44
CA MET A 31 17.77 -11.52 -9.32
C MET A 31 17.80 -12.74 -8.39
N TYR A 32 18.58 -13.73 -8.75
CA TYR A 32 18.78 -14.94 -7.95
C TYR A 32 20.25 -15.29 -7.86
N SER A 33 20.62 -16.11 -6.90
CA SER A 33 21.97 -16.62 -6.70
C SER A 33 22.01 -18.15 -6.88
N GLU A 34 23.19 -18.71 -6.95
CA GLU A 34 23.37 -20.17 -7.02
C GLU A 34 22.87 -20.92 -5.77
N GLU A 35 22.73 -20.20 -4.64
CA GLU A 35 22.28 -20.78 -3.37
C GLU A 35 20.75 -20.77 -3.25
N ASP A 36 20.04 -20.05 -4.14
CA ASP A 36 18.58 -19.93 -4.09
C ASP A 36 17.89 -21.18 -4.64
N ASN A 37 16.73 -21.53 -4.08
CA ASN A 37 15.90 -22.58 -4.62
C ASN A 37 15.17 -22.12 -5.87
N LEU A 38 15.54 -22.65 -7.03
CA LEU A 38 14.99 -22.27 -8.32
C LEU A 38 13.75 -23.09 -8.74
N GLU A 39 13.22 -23.95 -7.88
CA GLU A 39 12.10 -24.84 -8.22
C GLU A 39 10.91 -24.08 -8.82
N ASN A 40 10.46 -23.00 -8.18
CA ASN A 40 9.35 -22.19 -8.66
C ASN A 40 9.77 -21.19 -9.76
N LEU A 41 11.05 -20.77 -9.78
CA LEU A 41 11.57 -19.78 -10.72
C LEU A 41 11.95 -20.40 -12.06
N SER A 42 12.22 -21.70 -12.10
CA SER A 42 12.69 -22.43 -13.29
C SER A 42 11.77 -22.27 -14.52
N GLU A 43 10.47 -22.14 -14.31
CA GLU A 43 9.50 -21.94 -15.40
C GLU A 43 9.67 -20.58 -16.12
N PHE A 44 10.42 -19.65 -15.54
CA PHE A 44 10.64 -18.28 -16.07
C PHE A 44 12.04 -18.09 -16.64
N ILE A 45 12.96 -19.00 -16.38
CA ILE A 45 14.33 -18.96 -16.91
C ILE A 45 14.27 -19.45 -18.35
N LEU A 46 14.53 -18.57 -19.31
CA LEU A 46 14.50 -18.87 -20.74
C LEU A 46 15.89 -19.20 -21.28
N ASP A 47 16.94 -18.68 -20.65
CA ASP A 47 18.31 -18.90 -21.03
C ASP A 47 19.04 -19.64 -19.89
N LEU A 48 19.79 -20.69 -20.27
CA LEU A 48 20.63 -21.45 -19.34
C LEU A 48 22.07 -20.89 -19.26
N ASN A 49 22.22 -19.58 -19.55
CA ASN A 49 23.51 -18.92 -19.41
C ASN A 49 23.93 -18.87 -17.92
N PRO A 50 25.01 -19.55 -17.52
CA PRO A 50 25.41 -19.58 -16.11
C PRO A 50 25.93 -18.24 -15.59
N ASP A 51 26.17 -17.25 -16.44
CA ASP A 51 26.64 -15.93 -16.05
C ASP A 51 25.48 -14.93 -15.84
N GLU A 52 24.25 -15.30 -16.21
CA GLU A 52 23.06 -14.46 -16.07
C GLU A 52 22.11 -15.02 -15.00
N HIS A 53 22.02 -14.34 -13.88
CA HIS A 53 21.18 -14.70 -12.74
C HIS A 53 19.98 -13.74 -12.58
N ILE A 54 19.29 -13.45 -13.70
CA ILE A 54 18.16 -12.51 -13.73
C ILE A 54 17.02 -13.08 -14.56
N VAL A 55 15.82 -13.11 -13.98
CA VAL A 55 14.58 -13.35 -14.71
C VAL A 55 13.88 -12.02 -14.94
N LYS A 56 13.46 -11.76 -16.19
CA LYS A 56 12.74 -10.55 -16.57
C LYS A 56 11.28 -10.89 -16.90
N LEU A 57 10.36 -10.17 -16.28
CA LEU A 57 8.92 -10.30 -16.49
C LEU A 57 8.35 -8.98 -17.00
N LEU A 58 7.64 -9.00 -18.10
CA LEU A 58 6.89 -7.86 -18.62
C LEU A 58 5.40 -8.04 -18.29
N PHE A 59 4.85 -7.12 -17.52
CA PHE A 59 3.41 -6.95 -17.35
C PHE A 59 2.95 -5.89 -18.34
N LYS A 60 2.10 -6.26 -19.28
CA LYS A 60 1.59 -5.37 -20.32
C LYS A 60 0.08 -5.30 -20.23
N CYS A 61 -0.46 -4.11 -20.00
CA CYS A 61 -1.88 -3.83 -19.97
C CYS A 61 -2.24 -3.04 -21.24
N ASP A 62 -2.92 -3.69 -22.15
CA ASP A 62 -3.36 -3.14 -23.43
C ASP A 62 -4.87 -2.96 -23.45
N ILE A 63 -5.36 -2.24 -24.46
CA ILE A 63 -6.78 -2.12 -24.75
C ILE A 63 -7.20 -3.24 -25.69
N ASN A 64 -8.17 -4.04 -25.29
CA ASN A 64 -8.80 -5.02 -26.17
C ASN A 64 -9.62 -4.29 -27.26
N ARG A 65 -8.93 -4.00 -28.36
CA ARG A 65 -9.46 -3.23 -29.47
C ARG A 65 -10.68 -3.89 -30.09
N SER A 66 -10.66 -5.20 -30.28
CA SER A 66 -11.76 -5.91 -30.92
C SER A 66 -13.07 -5.77 -30.12
N LYS A 67 -12.97 -5.85 -28.80
CA LYS A 67 -14.11 -5.66 -27.90
C LYS A 67 -14.60 -4.21 -27.89
N LEU A 68 -13.66 -3.25 -27.83
CA LEU A 68 -13.99 -1.82 -27.83
C LEU A 68 -14.68 -1.41 -29.15
N GLU A 69 -14.13 -1.79 -30.29
CA GLU A 69 -14.71 -1.47 -31.62
C GLU A 69 -16.10 -2.09 -31.80
N ALA A 70 -16.29 -3.35 -31.36
CA ALA A 70 -17.59 -4.02 -31.44
C ALA A 70 -18.67 -3.27 -30.64
N ASP A 71 -18.32 -2.64 -29.53
CA ASP A 71 -19.27 -1.86 -28.73
C ASP A 71 -19.46 -0.45 -29.29
N LEU A 72 -18.40 0.20 -29.80
CA LEU A 72 -18.49 1.52 -30.44
C LEU A 72 -19.33 1.51 -31.74
N LEU A 73 -19.34 0.41 -32.50
CA LEU A 73 -20.19 0.24 -33.70
C LEU A 73 -21.68 0.30 -33.39
N LYS A 74 -22.09 0.00 -32.13
CA LYS A 74 -23.48 0.05 -31.67
C LYS A 74 -23.96 1.45 -31.31
N ILE A 75 -23.04 2.43 -31.24
CA ILE A 75 -23.31 3.79 -30.77
C ILE A 75 -23.08 4.76 -31.94
N GLU A 76 -24.13 5.43 -32.42
CA GLU A 76 -24.04 6.37 -33.55
C GLU A 76 -23.47 7.75 -33.18
N ASP A 77 -23.80 8.26 -31.99
CA ASP A 77 -23.40 9.61 -31.55
C ASP A 77 -22.02 9.60 -30.86
N VAL A 78 -21.11 10.41 -31.42
CA VAL A 78 -19.70 10.55 -30.92
C VAL A 78 -19.65 10.96 -29.46
N LYS A 79 -20.56 11.81 -29.01
CA LYS A 79 -20.62 12.24 -27.58
C LYS A 79 -20.96 11.08 -26.64
N TYR A 80 -21.83 10.19 -27.09
CA TYR A 80 -22.17 8.99 -26.32
C TYR A 80 -21.06 7.96 -26.39
N LYS A 81 -20.31 7.83 -27.49
CA LYS A 81 -19.12 6.98 -27.58
C LYS A 81 -18.10 7.34 -26.49
N LYS A 82 -17.72 8.62 -26.43
CA LYS A 82 -16.77 9.12 -25.41
C LYS A 82 -17.24 8.81 -23.98
N LYS A 83 -18.48 9.10 -23.68
CA LYS A 83 -19.07 8.84 -22.35
C LYS A 83 -19.12 7.33 -22.02
N HIS A 84 -19.37 6.50 -23.03
CA HIS A 84 -19.38 5.06 -22.90
C HIS A 84 -17.98 4.53 -22.56
N ILE A 85 -16.95 4.96 -23.28
CA ILE A 85 -15.55 4.60 -23.00
C ILE A 85 -15.16 5.05 -21.58
N GLU A 86 -15.45 6.30 -21.23
CA GLU A 86 -15.11 6.85 -19.91
C GLU A 86 -15.69 6.01 -18.76
N LYS A 87 -16.93 5.54 -18.91
CA LYS A 87 -17.63 4.75 -17.90
C LYS A 87 -17.14 3.30 -17.82
N ASN A 88 -16.80 2.69 -18.96
CA ASN A 88 -16.53 1.26 -19.08
C ASN A 88 -15.07 0.94 -19.47
N LEU A 89 -14.14 1.90 -19.31
CA LEU A 89 -12.75 1.73 -19.73
C LEU A 89 -12.10 0.46 -19.18
N THR A 90 -12.37 0.15 -17.92
CA THR A 90 -11.83 -1.05 -17.23
C THR A 90 -12.23 -2.36 -17.91
N ASP A 91 -13.38 -2.40 -18.57
CA ASP A 91 -13.89 -3.62 -19.21
C ASP A 91 -13.16 -3.96 -20.51
N TYR A 92 -12.42 -2.98 -21.04
CA TYR A 92 -11.62 -3.10 -22.27
C TYR A 92 -10.13 -3.33 -22.01
N LEU A 93 -9.72 -3.35 -20.74
CA LEU A 93 -8.31 -3.60 -20.38
C LEU A 93 -8.02 -5.09 -20.36
N GLU A 94 -6.92 -5.48 -20.99
CA GLU A 94 -6.40 -6.84 -21.00
C GLU A 94 -4.95 -6.82 -20.52
N THR A 95 -4.65 -7.57 -19.46
CA THR A 95 -3.29 -7.66 -18.92
C THR A 95 -2.70 -9.00 -19.32
N LYS A 96 -1.55 -8.96 -19.99
CA LYS A 96 -0.74 -10.13 -20.34
C LYS A 96 0.61 -10.06 -19.65
N ILE A 97 1.17 -11.19 -19.35
CA ILE A 97 2.45 -11.30 -18.66
C ILE A 97 3.37 -12.15 -19.52
N TYR A 98 4.58 -11.65 -19.75
CA TYR A 98 5.58 -12.32 -20.55
C TYR A 98 6.88 -12.48 -19.77
N THR A 99 7.58 -13.59 -19.96
CA THR A 99 8.99 -13.71 -19.61
C THR A 99 9.82 -13.55 -20.89
N PHE A 100 10.95 -12.86 -20.80
CA PHE A 100 11.82 -12.55 -21.93
C PHE A 100 13.28 -12.47 -21.48
N SER A 101 14.23 -12.70 -22.41
CA SER A 101 15.67 -12.65 -22.12
C SER A 101 16.24 -11.25 -22.38
N LYS A 102 15.95 -10.65 -23.54
CA LYS A 102 16.50 -9.34 -23.96
C LYS A 102 15.40 -8.34 -24.30
N GLU A 103 15.60 -7.08 -23.97
CA GLU A 103 14.63 -6.01 -24.24
C GLU A 103 14.40 -5.78 -25.75
N GLU A 104 15.41 -6.04 -26.57
CA GLU A 104 15.34 -5.95 -28.04
C GLU A 104 14.30 -6.92 -28.63
N GLU A 105 13.96 -7.99 -27.91
CA GLU A 105 13.03 -9.03 -28.35
C GLU A 105 11.56 -8.66 -28.17
N LEU A 106 11.27 -7.62 -27.38
CA LEU A 106 9.89 -7.20 -27.05
C LEU A 106 9.13 -6.58 -28.23
N GLY A 107 9.80 -6.28 -29.35
CA GLY A 107 9.20 -5.71 -30.56
C GLY A 107 8.84 -6.68 -31.67
N GLU A 108 9.25 -7.95 -31.55
CA GLU A 108 9.07 -8.98 -32.60
C GLU A 108 8.04 -10.02 -32.14
N GLU A 109 6.83 -9.99 -32.72
CA GLU A 109 5.71 -10.89 -32.35
C GLU A 109 5.98 -12.40 -32.62
N GLU A 110 7.05 -12.76 -33.32
CA GLU A 110 7.40 -14.15 -33.66
C GLU A 110 8.69 -14.67 -32.97
N ASN A 111 9.18 -13.97 -31.93
CA ASN A 111 10.43 -14.40 -31.30
C ASN A 111 10.16 -15.49 -30.26
N ASN A 112 10.74 -16.69 -30.45
CA ASN A 112 10.63 -17.85 -29.55
C ASN A 112 11.21 -17.60 -28.13
N GLN A 113 11.76 -16.43 -27.86
CA GLN A 113 12.36 -16.01 -26.60
C GLN A 113 11.41 -15.19 -25.72
N VAL A 114 10.18 -14.94 -26.18
CA VAL A 114 9.12 -14.27 -25.38
C VAL A 114 8.01 -15.28 -25.13
N VAL A 115 7.80 -15.63 -23.87
CA VAL A 115 6.83 -16.65 -23.48
C VAL A 115 5.76 -16.03 -22.57
N GLU A 116 4.50 -16.19 -22.98
CA GLU A 116 3.37 -15.76 -22.15
C GLU A 116 3.22 -16.63 -20.91
N LYS A 117 2.98 -15.99 -19.76
CA LYS A 117 2.80 -16.63 -18.46
C LYS A 117 1.47 -16.23 -17.83
N SER A 118 0.92 -17.12 -17.02
CA SER A 118 -0.30 -16.83 -16.28
C SER A 118 -0.02 -16.13 -14.95
N ILE A 119 -1.00 -15.40 -14.42
CA ILE A 119 -0.91 -14.80 -13.09
C ILE A 119 -0.77 -15.87 -11.98
N SER A 120 -1.26 -17.09 -12.22
CA SER A 120 -1.11 -18.22 -11.30
C SER A 120 0.34 -18.67 -11.18
N ASP A 121 1.12 -18.62 -12.26
CA ASP A 121 2.54 -18.97 -12.24
C ASP A 121 3.32 -17.91 -11.46
N ILE A 122 3.05 -16.63 -11.68
CA ILE A 122 3.66 -15.55 -10.90
C ILE A 122 3.37 -15.71 -9.39
N ARG A 123 2.15 -16.10 -9.03
CA ARG A 123 1.76 -16.32 -7.63
C ARG A 123 2.43 -17.53 -6.97
N LYS A 124 3.08 -18.41 -7.73
CA LYS A 124 3.92 -19.48 -7.14
C LYS A 124 5.19 -18.89 -6.55
N VAL A 125 5.77 -17.87 -7.19
CA VAL A 125 7.05 -17.24 -6.81
C VAL A 125 6.82 -16.03 -5.89
N ILE A 126 5.89 -15.15 -6.26
CA ILE A 126 5.72 -13.84 -5.64
C ILE A 126 4.42 -13.79 -4.84
N ASN A 127 4.52 -13.40 -3.59
CA ASN A 127 3.40 -13.02 -2.74
C ASN A 127 3.35 -11.50 -2.61
N PHE A 128 2.27 -10.91 -3.08
CA PHE A 128 2.09 -9.46 -3.12
C PHE A 128 0.97 -9.03 -2.19
N GLN A 129 1.25 -8.11 -1.25
CA GLN A 129 0.29 -7.58 -0.31
C GLN A 129 0.37 -6.06 -0.23
N VAL A 130 -0.79 -5.40 -0.10
CA VAL A 130 -0.89 -3.95 0.03
C VAL A 130 -1.67 -3.59 1.30
N ILE A 131 -1.22 -2.56 1.98
CA ILE A 131 -1.96 -1.85 3.03
C ILE A 131 -2.23 -0.45 2.50
N HIS A 132 -3.47 -0.19 2.09
CA HIS A 132 -3.85 1.06 1.44
C HIS A 132 -3.87 2.26 2.39
N ALA A 133 -3.65 3.46 1.84
CA ALA A 133 -3.75 4.73 2.56
C ALA A 133 -5.16 4.97 3.10
N LYS A 134 -6.19 4.66 2.30
CA LYS A 134 -7.59 4.77 2.72
C LYS A 134 -7.94 3.63 3.67
N ARG A 135 -7.97 3.96 4.95
CA ARG A 135 -8.35 3.05 6.04
C ARG A 135 -9.63 3.56 6.65
N ASN A 136 -10.64 2.69 6.70
CA ASN A 136 -11.93 3.04 7.31
C ASN A 136 -11.83 2.96 8.85
N VAL A 137 -10.84 3.66 9.41
CA VAL A 137 -10.70 3.78 10.86
C VAL A 137 -11.60 4.94 11.30
N SER A 138 -12.77 4.63 11.83
CA SER A 138 -13.66 5.64 12.39
C SER A 138 -13.89 5.35 13.87
N SER A 139 -14.00 6.41 14.65
CA SER A 139 -14.41 6.33 16.05
C SER A 139 -15.93 6.11 16.22
N SER A 140 -16.67 6.01 15.13
CA SER A 140 -18.12 5.80 15.15
C SER A 140 -18.48 4.37 14.76
N GLU A 141 -19.48 3.79 15.42
CA GLU A 141 -20.09 2.51 15.08
C GLU A 141 -20.87 2.63 13.76
N HIS A 142 -20.22 2.38 12.61
CA HIS A 142 -20.84 2.53 11.30
C HIS A 142 -21.07 1.21 10.55
N HIS A 143 -20.76 0.08 11.14
CA HIS A 143 -21.02 -1.21 10.52
C HIS A 143 -22.23 -1.88 11.19
N GLY A 144 -23.13 -2.43 10.41
CA GLY A 144 -24.45 -2.93 10.82
C GLY A 144 -24.53 -3.92 11.98
N ASN A 145 -23.38 -4.31 12.58
CA ASN A 145 -23.29 -5.18 13.75
C ASN A 145 -22.72 -4.48 15.00
N GLY A 146 -22.61 -3.15 15.03
CA GLY A 146 -22.07 -2.42 16.17
C GLY A 146 -20.57 -2.67 16.45
N LYS A 147 -19.81 -3.10 15.44
CA LYS A 147 -18.37 -3.30 15.52
C LYS A 147 -17.59 -2.11 14.99
N THR A 148 -16.46 -1.85 15.61
CA THR A 148 -15.48 -0.87 15.18
C THR A 148 -14.45 -1.49 14.24
N ALA A 149 -13.77 -0.67 13.45
CA ALA A 149 -12.83 -1.14 12.42
C ALA A 149 -11.70 -2.04 12.96
N LEU A 150 -11.17 -1.71 14.15
CA LEU A 150 -10.12 -2.49 14.77
C LEU A 150 -10.65 -3.84 15.30
N SER A 151 -11.85 -3.82 15.87
CA SER A 151 -12.53 -5.04 16.31
C SER A 151 -12.89 -5.97 15.14
N GLU A 152 -13.30 -5.42 13.99
CA GLU A 152 -13.51 -6.20 12.76
C GLU A 152 -12.21 -6.81 12.24
N LEU A 153 -11.13 -6.04 12.23
CA LEU A 153 -9.82 -6.52 11.81
C LEU A 153 -9.31 -7.62 12.76
N ALA A 154 -9.44 -7.42 14.07
CA ALA A 154 -9.08 -8.43 15.06
C ALA A 154 -9.91 -9.71 14.89
N THR A 155 -11.20 -9.59 14.59
CA THR A 155 -12.05 -10.77 14.33
C THR A 155 -11.72 -11.46 13.01
N SER A 156 -11.31 -10.70 11.98
CA SER A 156 -10.83 -11.29 10.72
C SER A 156 -9.56 -12.14 10.90
N TYR A 157 -8.76 -11.81 11.90
CA TYR A 157 -7.60 -12.57 12.32
C TYR A 157 -7.99 -13.97 12.86
N PHE A 158 -9.14 -14.08 13.53
CA PHE A 158 -9.66 -15.36 14.03
C PHE A 158 -10.36 -16.20 12.95
N ASN A 159 -10.88 -15.59 11.90
CA ASN A 159 -11.66 -16.27 10.87
C ASN A 159 -10.83 -16.98 9.78
N LYS A 160 -9.56 -16.61 9.63
CA LYS A 160 -8.68 -17.28 8.67
C LYS A 160 -8.15 -18.57 9.26
N ASP A 161 -8.56 -19.69 8.68
CA ASP A 161 -8.43 -21.07 9.17
C ASP A 161 -7.04 -21.52 9.63
N ASN A 162 -5.99 -20.76 9.33
CA ASN A 162 -4.60 -21.16 9.56
C ASN A 162 -3.77 -20.15 10.39
N LEU A 163 -4.38 -19.08 10.92
CA LEU A 163 -3.61 -18.02 11.59
C LEU A 163 -3.34 -18.26 13.09
N PHE A 164 -4.04 -19.22 13.70
CA PHE A 164 -3.77 -19.64 15.07
C PHE A 164 -2.83 -20.85 15.13
N SER A 165 -1.97 -20.89 16.12
CA SER A 165 -1.37 -22.16 16.51
C SER A 165 -2.50 -23.12 16.86
N GLN A 166 -2.46 -24.34 16.34
CA GLN A 166 -3.48 -25.37 16.60
C GLN A 166 -3.75 -25.53 18.09
N ASP A 167 -2.74 -25.35 18.93
CA ASP A 167 -2.84 -25.48 20.38
C ASP A 167 -3.69 -24.38 21.05
N ALA A 168 -3.51 -23.11 20.63
CA ALA A 168 -4.27 -22.00 21.21
C ALA A 168 -5.75 -22.02 20.78
N PHE A 169 -6.01 -22.35 19.52
CA PHE A 169 -7.38 -22.52 19.02
C PHE A 169 -8.05 -23.75 19.62
N GLY A 170 -7.30 -24.86 19.79
CA GLY A 170 -7.76 -26.06 20.46
C GLY A 170 -8.27 -25.78 21.87
N SER A 171 -7.50 -25.06 22.68
CA SER A 171 -7.88 -24.69 24.04
C SER A 171 -9.15 -23.83 24.11
N ILE A 172 -9.31 -22.87 23.21
CA ILE A 172 -10.52 -22.03 23.11
C ILE A 172 -11.71 -22.88 22.65
N ASN A 173 -11.51 -23.72 21.64
CA ASN A 173 -12.54 -24.62 21.12
C ASN A 173 -13.04 -25.59 22.18
N ASP A 174 -12.15 -26.22 22.94
CA ASP A 174 -12.51 -27.11 24.06
C ASP A 174 -13.34 -26.40 25.12
N THR A 175 -13.03 -25.14 25.40
CA THR A 175 -13.80 -24.34 26.35
C THR A 175 -15.21 -24.07 25.82
N ILE A 176 -15.34 -23.72 24.56
CA ILE A 176 -16.64 -23.45 23.92
C ILE A 176 -17.48 -24.74 23.82
N LEU A 177 -16.88 -25.88 23.49
CA LEU A 177 -17.56 -27.17 23.48
C LEU A 177 -18.12 -27.54 24.87
N LYS A 178 -17.35 -27.31 25.93
CA LYS A 178 -17.85 -27.52 27.30
C LYS A 178 -19.02 -26.60 27.66
N MET A 179 -18.97 -25.33 27.18
CA MET A 179 -20.10 -24.41 27.35
C MET A 179 -21.32 -24.86 26.56
N ASP A 180 -21.15 -25.37 25.35
CA ASP A 180 -22.22 -25.89 24.51
C ASP A 180 -22.92 -27.10 25.15
N GLU A 181 -22.13 -28.03 25.70
CA GLU A 181 -22.65 -29.17 26.46
C GLU A 181 -23.44 -28.74 27.69
N GLU A 182 -22.93 -27.75 28.45
CA GLU A 182 -23.64 -27.27 29.63
C GLU A 182 -24.95 -26.54 29.26
N LEU A 183 -24.96 -25.76 28.20
CA LEU A 183 -26.16 -25.10 27.69
C LEU A 183 -27.18 -26.14 27.23
N ASN A 184 -26.79 -27.23 26.58
CA ASN A 184 -27.69 -28.32 26.17
C ASN A 184 -28.36 -28.95 27.40
N LYS A 185 -27.62 -29.20 28.49
CA LYS A 185 -28.20 -29.70 29.75
C LYS A 185 -29.24 -28.75 30.34
N GLN A 186 -28.95 -27.45 30.31
CA GLN A 186 -29.87 -26.41 30.79
C GLN A 186 -31.13 -26.37 29.91
N TYR A 187 -30.99 -26.46 28.58
CA TYR A 187 -32.12 -26.49 27.66
C TYR A 187 -33.01 -27.73 27.86
N GLU A 188 -32.42 -28.92 28.02
CA GLU A 188 -33.16 -30.13 28.36
C GLU A 188 -33.97 -29.93 29.60
N THR A 189 -33.40 -29.31 30.66
CA THR A 189 -34.07 -29.12 31.93
C THR A 189 -35.20 -28.10 31.84
N HIS A 190 -34.96 -26.93 31.23
CA HIS A 190 -35.92 -25.84 31.24
C HIS A 190 -37.03 -25.97 30.18
N PHE A 191 -36.77 -26.66 29.07
CA PHE A 191 -37.74 -26.84 28.01
C PHE A 191 -38.52 -28.16 28.10
N LYS A 192 -38.19 -29.02 29.08
CA LYS A 192 -38.83 -30.33 29.23
C LYS A 192 -40.34 -30.25 29.34
N ASP A 193 -40.88 -29.38 30.20
CA ASP A 193 -42.31 -29.21 30.40
C ASP A 193 -43.00 -28.63 29.17
N TYR A 194 -42.35 -27.68 28.49
CA TYR A 194 -42.84 -27.11 27.24
C TYR A 194 -43.00 -28.17 26.16
N PHE A 195 -41.99 -28.98 25.94
CA PHE A 195 -42.03 -30.05 24.93
C PHE A 195 -43.00 -31.17 25.31
N THR A 196 -43.17 -31.42 26.58
CA THR A 196 -44.19 -32.39 27.03
C THR A 196 -45.61 -31.93 26.66
N ASN A 197 -45.88 -30.63 26.79
CA ASN A 197 -47.16 -30.06 26.38
C ASN A 197 -47.36 -30.01 24.86
N VAL A 198 -46.31 -29.69 24.10
CA VAL A 198 -46.35 -29.64 22.63
C VAL A 198 -46.55 -31.04 22.02
N ARG A 199 -46.00 -32.08 22.63
CA ARG A 199 -46.20 -33.49 22.19
C ARG A 199 -47.66 -33.93 22.13
N GLN A 200 -48.56 -33.28 22.87
CA GLN A 200 -49.98 -33.56 22.80
C GLN A 200 -50.62 -33.11 21.48
N PHE A 201 -49.95 -32.27 20.71
CA PHE A 201 -50.44 -31.69 19.46
C PHE A 201 -49.70 -32.22 18.23
N VAL A 202 -48.65 -33.02 18.40
CA VAL A 202 -47.82 -33.53 17.29
C VAL A 202 -47.95 -35.04 17.25
N ASP A 203 -48.21 -35.59 16.07
CA ASP A 203 -48.46 -37.01 15.83
C ASP A 203 -47.24 -37.87 16.20
N GLU A 204 -47.45 -39.07 16.72
CA GLU A 204 -46.37 -39.97 17.20
C GLU A 204 -45.33 -40.35 16.15
N GLY A 205 -45.57 -40.05 14.84
CA GLY A 205 -44.66 -40.34 13.73
C GLY A 205 -43.55 -39.32 13.49
N THR A 206 -43.55 -38.14 14.14
CA THR A 206 -42.66 -37.00 13.81
C THR A 206 -41.39 -36.92 14.63
N GLY A 207 -41.09 -37.87 15.49
CA GLY A 207 -39.85 -37.86 16.31
C GLY A 207 -39.93 -36.92 17.53
N GLN A 208 -38.84 -36.86 18.31
CA GLN A 208 -38.74 -35.99 19.49
C GLN A 208 -38.25 -34.59 19.10
N LEU A 209 -39.01 -33.56 19.47
CA LEU A 209 -38.61 -32.19 19.36
C LEU A 209 -37.66 -31.83 20.52
N ASN A 210 -36.43 -31.35 20.22
CA ASN A 210 -35.46 -30.91 21.19
C ASN A 210 -34.89 -29.55 20.75
N VAL A 211 -34.51 -28.73 21.72
CA VAL A 211 -33.68 -27.55 21.49
C VAL A 211 -32.24 -27.90 21.85
N ILE A 212 -31.36 -27.70 20.91
CA ILE A 212 -29.92 -27.90 21.13
C ILE A 212 -29.17 -26.56 20.95
N SER A 213 -28.16 -26.36 21.76
CA SER A 213 -27.20 -25.29 21.52
C SER A 213 -26.32 -25.63 20.30
N ASN A 214 -25.90 -24.63 19.57
CA ASN A 214 -24.97 -24.79 18.47
C ASN A 214 -23.97 -23.63 18.54
N LEU A 215 -22.98 -23.73 19.43
CA LEU A 215 -21.95 -22.73 19.61
C LEU A 215 -20.75 -23.04 18.69
N GLU A 216 -20.59 -22.27 17.65
CA GLU A 216 -19.42 -22.34 16.79
C GLU A 216 -18.33 -21.40 17.28
N SER A 217 -17.16 -21.94 17.61
CA SER A 217 -16.02 -21.17 18.12
C SER A 217 -15.65 -19.99 17.23
N LYS A 218 -15.65 -20.20 15.90
CA LYS A 218 -15.38 -19.15 14.92
C LYS A 218 -16.40 -18.01 14.98
N GLN A 219 -17.68 -18.34 15.07
CA GLN A 219 -18.74 -17.34 15.16
C GLN A 219 -18.68 -16.57 16.47
N ILE A 220 -18.38 -17.24 17.59
CA ILE A 220 -18.24 -16.57 18.88
C ILE A 220 -17.07 -15.58 18.85
N LEU A 221 -15.89 -16.02 18.42
CA LEU A 221 -14.72 -15.16 18.32
C LEU A 221 -14.96 -14.01 17.33
N SER A 222 -15.56 -14.30 16.17
CA SER A 222 -15.80 -13.27 15.16
C SER A 222 -16.90 -12.29 15.55
N ASN A 223 -17.95 -12.71 16.23
CA ASN A 223 -19.10 -11.84 16.48
C ASN A 223 -19.09 -11.14 17.83
N TYR A 224 -18.41 -11.70 18.83
CA TYR A 224 -18.49 -11.24 20.20
C TYR A 224 -17.15 -10.73 20.77
N SER A 225 -16.03 -10.87 20.04
CA SER A 225 -14.76 -10.27 20.45
C SER A 225 -14.73 -8.78 20.15
N LYS A 226 -14.26 -7.99 21.11
CA LYS A 226 -14.07 -6.54 20.97
C LYS A 226 -12.67 -6.15 21.43
N VAL A 227 -12.07 -5.20 20.74
CA VAL A 227 -10.83 -4.57 21.18
C VAL A 227 -11.16 -3.48 22.18
N VAL A 228 -10.50 -3.51 23.33
CA VAL A 228 -10.67 -2.56 24.42
C VAL A 228 -9.30 -2.08 24.91
N TYR A 229 -9.26 -0.92 25.52
CA TYR A 229 -8.03 -0.30 26.05
C TYR A 229 -8.12 -0.15 27.55
N GLY A 230 -7.01 -0.23 28.23
CA GLY A 230 -6.92 0.02 29.66
C GLY A 230 -6.26 -1.11 30.43
N SER A 231 -6.35 -1.03 31.74
CA SER A 231 -5.91 -2.07 32.68
C SER A 231 -7.08 -2.94 33.12
N SER A 232 -6.81 -4.04 33.78
CA SER A 232 -7.78 -5.07 34.19
C SER A 232 -9.04 -4.54 34.88
N ASP A 233 -8.99 -3.35 35.47
CA ASP A 233 -10.09 -2.79 36.26
C ASP A 233 -10.86 -1.67 35.51
N THR A 234 -10.31 -1.13 34.44
CA THR A 234 -10.92 -0.02 33.68
C THR A 234 -10.67 -0.18 32.19
N TYR A 235 -11.58 -0.84 31.50
CA TYR A 235 -11.56 -0.95 30.06
C TYR A 235 -12.31 0.20 29.40
N LEU A 236 -11.68 0.85 28.43
CA LEU A 236 -12.28 1.85 27.58
C LEU A 236 -12.55 1.26 26.18
N PRO A 237 -13.73 1.51 25.61
CA PRO A 237 -14.03 1.08 24.26
C PRO A 237 -13.14 1.77 23.23
N GLU A 238 -12.95 1.12 22.10
CA GLU A 238 -12.16 1.62 20.96
C GLU A 238 -12.55 3.04 20.54
N THR A 239 -13.85 3.35 20.59
CA THR A 239 -14.42 4.64 20.19
C THR A 239 -13.92 5.85 21.00
N LEU A 240 -13.36 5.63 22.17
CA LEU A 240 -12.80 6.70 23.01
C LEU A 240 -11.33 7.00 22.71
N ASN A 241 -10.69 6.28 21.80
CA ASN A 241 -9.34 6.59 21.37
C ASN A 241 -9.30 7.61 20.23
N GLY A 242 -8.27 8.45 20.25
CA GLY A 242 -8.00 9.37 19.15
C GLY A 242 -7.67 8.65 17.85
N LEU A 243 -8.16 9.16 16.72
CA LEU A 243 -8.01 8.58 15.38
C LEU A 243 -6.57 8.21 15.03
N GLY A 244 -5.59 9.03 15.42
CA GLY A 244 -4.19 8.77 15.13
C GLY A 244 -3.65 7.52 15.83
N HIS A 245 -4.07 7.30 17.08
CA HIS A 245 -3.68 6.10 17.84
C HIS A 245 -4.34 4.84 17.25
N LEU A 246 -5.64 4.93 16.95
CA LEU A 246 -6.39 3.86 16.29
C LEU A 246 -5.77 3.47 14.96
N ASN A 247 -5.37 4.46 14.15
CA ASN A 247 -4.78 4.21 12.83
C ASN A 247 -3.46 3.44 12.92
N ILE A 248 -2.59 3.78 13.88
CA ILE A 248 -1.33 3.05 14.08
C ILE A 248 -1.58 1.62 14.55
N LEU A 249 -2.49 1.42 15.49
CA LEU A 249 -2.84 0.07 15.97
C LEU A 249 -3.45 -0.77 14.86
N PHE A 250 -4.33 -0.19 14.06
CA PHE A 250 -4.91 -0.83 12.89
C PHE A 250 -3.81 -1.24 11.89
N LEU A 251 -2.87 -0.33 11.61
CA LEU A 251 -1.75 -0.57 10.72
C LEU A 251 -0.84 -1.71 11.24
N LEU A 252 -0.48 -1.67 12.52
CA LEU A 252 0.35 -2.73 13.13
C LEU A 252 -0.35 -4.09 13.10
N LEU A 253 -1.65 -4.14 13.35
CA LEU A 253 -2.43 -5.37 13.26
C LEU A 253 -2.53 -5.88 11.83
N GLN A 254 -2.70 -4.98 10.85
CA GLN A 254 -2.65 -5.32 9.43
C GLN A 254 -1.30 -5.94 9.04
N ILE A 255 -0.20 -5.34 9.48
CA ILE A 255 1.16 -5.87 9.23
C ILE A 255 1.32 -7.25 9.84
N GLU A 256 0.85 -7.47 11.07
CA GLU A 256 0.93 -8.78 11.72
C GLU A 256 0.11 -9.84 10.97
N ILE A 257 -1.09 -9.49 10.48
CA ILE A 257 -1.91 -10.38 9.64
C ILE A 257 -1.18 -10.73 8.35
N LYS A 258 -0.55 -9.74 7.68
CA LYS A 258 0.21 -9.98 6.44
C LYS A 258 1.46 -10.81 6.69
N LYS A 259 2.16 -10.56 7.81
CA LYS A 259 3.32 -11.37 8.23
C LYS A 259 2.95 -12.85 8.32
N ARG A 260 1.89 -13.18 9.04
CA ARG A 260 1.43 -14.57 9.16
C ARG A 260 1.05 -15.18 7.83
N PHE A 261 0.42 -14.39 6.96
CA PHE A 261 0.10 -14.83 5.61
C PHE A 261 1.37 -15.20 4.82
N PHE A 262 2.43 -14.39 4.91
CA PHE A 262 3.71 -14.70 4.28
C PHE A 262 4.37 -15.97 4.85
N GLU A 263 4.34 -16.14 6.17
CA GLU A 263 4.88 -17.32 6.85
C GLU A 263 4.16 -18.62 6.46
N GLN A 264 2.88 -18.55 6.13
CA GLN A 264 2.08 -19.71 5.70
C GLN A 264 2.30 -20.06 4.23
N GLU A 265 2.27 -19.07 3.36
CA GLU A 265 2.39 -19.26 1.91
C GLU A 265 3.81 -19.66 1.50
N LYS A 266 4.84 -19.28 2.27
CA LYS A 266 6.26 -19.64 2.07
C LYS A 266 6.73 -19.46 0.63
N LYS A 267 6.44 -18.30 0.04
CA LYS A 267 6.89 -17.96 -1.31
C LYS A 267 8.34 -17.50 -1.31
N ASP A 268 8.99 -17.61 -2.47
CA ASP A 268 10.39 -17.21 -2.65
C ASP A 268 10.56 -15.68 -2.47
N ILE A 269 9.55 -14.89 -2.88
CA ILE A 269 9.56 -13.44 -2.78
C ILE A 269 8.27 -12.94 -2.11
N ASN A 270 8.40 -12.20 -1.04
CA ASN A 270 7.29 -11.52 -0.38
C ASN A 270 7.41 -10.01 -0.59
N LEU A 271 6.37 -9.38 -1.14
CA LEU A 271 6.30 -7.93 -1.38
C LEU A 271 5.20 -7.33 -0.53
N LEU A 272 5.54 -6.37 0.34
CA LEU A 272 4.59 -5.62 1.15
C LEU A 272 4.66 -4.13 0.83
N PHE A 273 3.56 -3.59 0.34
CA PHE A 273 3.39 -2.16 0.12
C PHE A 273 2.54 -1.55 1.23
N ILE A 274 3.04 -0.48 1.84
CA ILE A 274 2.34 0.29 2.87
C ILE A 274 2.18 1.71 2.36
N GLU A 275 0.94 2.11 2.08
CA GLU A 275 0.63 3.44 1.57
C GLU A 275 0.36 4.41 2.72
N GLU A 276 1.05 5.54 2.70
CA GLU A 276 0.85 6.71 3.57
C GLU A 276 0.54 6.33 5.02
N PRO A 277 1.48 5.67 5.73
CA PRO A 277 1.23 5.25 7.13
C PRO A 277 0.99 6.43 8.08
N GLU A 278 1.38 7.63 7.69
CA GLU A 278 1.18 8.88 8.43
C GLU A 278 -0.26 9.39 8.44
N ALA A 279 -1.14 8.90 7.59
CA ALA A 279 -2.51 9.41 7.47
C ALA A 279 -3.19 9.47 8.85
N HIS A 280 -3.70 10.65 9.22
CA HIS A 280 -4.36 10.94 10.50
C HIS A 280 -3.53 10.73 11.77
N THR A 281 -2.20 10.58 11.68
CA THR A 281 -1.34 10.35 12.84
C THR A 281 -0.59 11.61 13.27
N HIS A 282 -0.38 11.76 14.60
CA HIS A 282 0.42 12.86 15.14
C HIS A 282 1.91 12.67 14.76
N PRO A 283 2.68 13.75 14.47
CA PRO A 283 4.09 13.68 14.10
C PRO A 283 4.96 12.79 15.01
N GLN A 284 4.80 12.84 16.31
CA GLN A 284 5.53 11.98 17.24
C GLN A 284 5.25 10.49 17.01
N MET A 285 4.01 10.14 16.67
CA MET A 285 3.63 8.77 16.37
C MET A 285 4.20 8.30 15.04
N GLN A 286 4.27 9.18 14.05
CA GLN A 286 4.92 8.90 12.77
C GLN A 286 6.41 8.57 12.97
N TYR A 287 7.09 9.35 13.80
CA TYR A 287 8.49 9.13 14.16
C TYR A 287 8.71 7.76 14.85
N VAL A 288 7.88 7.45 15.87
CA VAL A 288 7.96 6.17 16.59
C VAL A 288 7.65 4.99 15.68
N PHE A 289 6.64 5.14 14.81
CA PHE A 289 6.29 4.14 13.81
C PHE A 289 7.45 3.88 12.86
N ALA A 290 8.01 4.92 12.24
CA ALA A 290 9.09 4.78 11.28
C ALA A 290 10.34 4.10 11.88
N LYS A 291 10.65 4.42 13.14
CA LYS A 291 11.76 3.78 13.86
C LYS A 291 11.55 2.28 14.08
N LYS A 292 10.32 1.86 14.38
CA LYS A 292 10.01 0.47 14.72
C LYS A 292 9.62 -0.40 13.54
N ILE A 293 9.06 0.19 12.48
CA ILE A 293 8.56 -0.59 11.35
C ILE A 293 9.66 -1.39 10.67
N LYS A 294 10.85 -0.83 10.54
CA LYS A 294 12.01 -1.52 9.94
C LYS A 294 12.37 -2.79 10.70
N ASP A 295 12.31 -2.75 12.03
CA ASP A 295 12.59 -3.91 12.86
C ASP A 295 11.53 -5.00 12.72
N ILE A 296 10.26 -4.59 12.63
CA ILE A 296 9.14 -5.51 12.41
C ILE A 296 9.27 -6.18 11.04
N LEU A 297 9.52 -5.41 9.98
CA LEU A 297 9.63 -5.94 8.63
C LEU A 297 10.82 -6.90 8.47
N LYS A 298 11.94 -6.66 9.16
CA LYS A 298 13.11 -7.56 9.17
C LYS A 298 12.82 -8.94 9.76
N THR A 299 11.76 -9.10 10.55
CA THR A 299 11.38 -10.42 11.11
C THR A 299 10.69 -11.32 10.10
N ILE A 300 10.32 -10.80 8.93
CA ILE A 300 9.61 -11.54 7.88
C ILE A 300 10.65 -12.01 6.85
N GLN A 301 10.70 -13.31 6.62
CA GLN A 301 11.64 -13.91 5.67
C GLN A 301 11.31 -13.51 4.23
N ASN A 302 12.36 -13.29 3.44
CA ASN A 302 12.26 -12.97 2.01
C ASN A 302 11.33 -11.78 1.71
N LEU A 303 11.22 -10.82 2.64
CA LEU A 303 10.36 -9.66 2.48
C LEU A 303 11.12 -8.48 1.90
N GLN A 304 10.52 -7.87 0.87
CA GLN A 304 10.84 -6.52 0.42
C GLN A 304 9.67 -5.60 0.78
N GLY A 305 9.93 -4.62 1.64
CA GLY A 305 8.93 -3.66 2.12
C GLY A 305 9.06 -2.32 1.38
N PHE A 306 7.94 -1.81 0.90
CA PHE A 306 7.84 -0.50 0.23
C PHE A 306 6.87 0.39 1.01
N ILE A 307 7.30 1.59 1.34
CA ILE A 307 6.48 2.56 2.08
C ILE A 307 6.39 3.83 1.25
N THR A 308 5.16 4.22 0.87
CA THR A 308 4.93 5.54 0.28
C THR A 308 4.63 6.53 1.39
N THR A 309 5.21 7.73 1.32
CA THR A 309 5.00 8.73 2.37
C THR A 309 5.15 10.16 1.86
N HIS A 310 4.38 11.07 2.44
CA HIS A 310 4.54 12.51 2.36
C HIS A 310 5.08 13.12 3.67
N SER A 311 5.49 12.27 4.62
CA SER A 311 5.94 12.70 5.94
C SER A 311 7.45 12.88 6.04
N ALA A 312 7.88 14.08 6.33
CA ALA A 312 9.27 14.38 6.70
C ALA A 312 9.74 13.59 7.94
N HIS A 313 8.81 13.29 8.86
CA HIS A 313 9.11 12.52 10.08
C HIS A 313 9.43 11.05 9.79
N ILE A 314 8.74 10.46 8.81
CA ILE A 314 9.04 9.09 8.38
C ILE A 314 10.36 9.05 7.63
N VAL A 315 10.56 9.94 6.66
CA VAL A 315 11.80 10.03 5.88
C VAL A 315 13.03 10.23 6.76
N SER A 316 12.91 11.04 7.84
CA SER A 316 14.03 11.28 8.77
C SER A 316 14.53 10.03 9.50
N GLN A 317 13.75 8.96 9.53
CA GLN A 317 14.10 7.68 10.16
C GLN A 317 14.54 6.60 9.15
N CYS A 318 14.45 6.89 7.86
CA CYS A 318 14.92 6.00 6.80
C CYS A 318 16.44 6.15 6.61
N GLU A 319 17.07 5.11 6.12
CA GLU A 319 18.42 5.25 5.59
C GLU A 319 18.37 5.95 4.24
N PHE A 320 19.37 6.76 3.99
CA PHE A 320 19.40 7.60 2.78
C PHE A 320 19.34 6.76 1.50
N GLU A 321 19.97 5.61 1.54
CA GLU A 321 20.00 4.64 0.45
C GLU A 321 18.64 4.00 0.14
N ASP A 322 17.75 3.95 1.11
CA ASP A 322 16.40 3.36 0.94
C ASP A 322 15.45 4.31 0.18
N ILE A 323 15.81 5.60 0.04
CA ILE A 323 14.93 6.62 -0.52
C ILE A 323 14.85 6.53 -2.05
N ARG A 324 13.60 6.51 -2.54
CA ARG A 324 13.24 6.67 -3.95
C ARG A 324 12.34 7.88 -4.07
N TYR A 325 12.84 8.93 -4.69
CA TYR A 325 12.13 10.21 -4.80
C TYR A 325 11.38 10.31 -6.11
N PHE A 326 10.07 10.49 -6.00
CA PHE A 326 9.18 10.66 -7.15
C PHE A 326 8.99 12.13 -7.45
N LYS A 327 9.35 12.55 -8.65
CA LYS A 327 9.22 13.91 -9.12
C LYS A 327 8.35 13.98 -10.36
N LEU A 328 7.39 14.91 -10.36
CA LEU A 328 6.65 15.26 -11.57
C LEU A 328 7.50 16.19 -12.45
N ASP A 329 7.84 15.76 -13.65
CA ASP A 329 8.47 16.57 -14.68
C ASP A 329 7.52 16.72 -15.87
N LYS A 330 6.93 17.92 -16.02
CA LYS A 330 5.83 18.19 -16.95
C LYS A 330 4.65 17.23 -16.74
N ASN A 331 4.51 16.20 -17.60
CA ASN A 331 3.45 15.19 -17.53
C ASN A 331 3.96 13.79 -17.15
N ASN A 332 5.26 13.65 -16.92
CA ASN A 332 5.89 12.37 -16.61
C ASN A 332 6.39 12.35 -15.17
N VAL A 333 6.33 11.19 -14.54
CA VAL A 333 6.94 10.97 -13.22
C VAL A 333 8.34 10.40 -13.42
N ILE A 334 9.33 11.05 -12.82
CA ILE A 334 10.72 10.59 -12.80
C ILE A 334 11.03 10.08 -11.40
N ILE A 335 11.65 8.90 -11.32
CA ILE A 335 12.10 8.32 -10.06
C ILE A 335 13.58 8.58 -9.91
N LYS A 336 13.98 9.21 -8.81
CA LYS A 336 15.36 9.48 -8.44
C LYS A 336 15.85 8.48 -7.40
N ASN A 337 16.93 7.76 -7.74
CA ASN A 337 17.55 6.77 -6.86
C ASN A 337 18.75 7.39 -6.14
N PHE A 338 18.63 7.61 -4.83
CA PHE A 338 19.67 8.27 -4.05
C PHE A 338 20.91 7.38 -3.84
N TYR A 339 20.72 6.08 -3.80
CA TYR A 339 21.82 5.14 -3.61
C TYR A 339 22.82 5.14 -4.78
N LYS A 340 22.30 4.99 -6.01
CA LYS A 340 23.19 4.82 -7.18
C LYS A 340 23.51 6.14 -7.88
N GLU A 341 22.51 7.01 -8.04
CA GLU A 341 22.64 8.20 -8.90
C GLU A 341 23.25 9.41 -8.17
N LEU A 342 22.87 9.63 -6.91
CA LEU A 342 23.35 10.78 -6.17
C LEU A 342 24.80 10.61 -5.69
N GLU A 343 25.19 9.41 -5.27
CA GLU A 343 26.55 9.11 -4.84
C GLU A 343 27.57 9.41 -5.94
N VAL A 344 27.24 9.08 -7.20
CA VAL A 344 28.10 9.37 -8.36
C VAL A 344 28.33 10.87 -8.53
N LYS A 345 27.31 11.71 -8.23
CA LYS A 345 27.44 13.18 -8.35
C LYS A 345 28.40 13.79 -7.30
N TYR A 346 28.57 13.10 -6.18
CA TYR A 346 29.49 13.51 -5.11
C TYR A 346 30.81 12.72 -5.12
N ALA A 347 31.12 11.97 -6.17
CA ALA A 347 32.33 11.16 -6.24
C ALA A 347 33.61 11.98 -6.08
N SER A 348 33.65 13.26 -6.50
CA SER A 348 34.74 14.17 -6.31
C SER A 348 34.80 14.81 -4.91
N GLU A 349 33.73 14.78 -4.14
CA GLU A 349 33.57 15.46 -2.85
C GLU A 349 32.87 14.54 -1.83
N PRO A 350 33.45 13.38 -1.46
CA PRO A 350 32.78 12.37 -0.62
C PRO A 350 32.47 12.86 0.80
N GLU A 351 33.23 13.82 1.31
CA GLU A 351 32.96 14.44 2.61
C GLU A 351 31.66 15.26 2.59
N TYR A 352 31.36 15.91 1.47
CA TYR A 352 30.10 16.64 1.30
C TYR A 352 28.91 15.67 1.26
N PHE A 353 29.09 14.51 0.63
CA PHE A 353 28.04 13.48 0.63
C PHE A 353 27.75 12.94 2.04
N LYS A 354 28.79 12.69 2.81
CA LYS A 354 28.64 12.26 4.21
C LYS A 354 27.93 13.31 5.07
N PHE A 355 28.32 14.59 4.91
CA PHE A 355 27.65 15.68 5.60
C PHE A 355 26.19 15.81 5.18
N LEU A 356 25.91 15.74 3.88
CA LEU A 356 24.55 15.79 3.33
C LEU A 356 23.66 14.71 3.93
N LYS A 357 24.11 13.44 3.97
CA LYS A 357 23.38 12.34 4.59
C LYS A 357 23.00 12.65 6.04
N GLN A 358 23.97 13.09 6.83
CA GLN A 358 23.73 13.40 8.24
C GLN A 358 22.78 14.59 8.42
N TYR A 359 22.93 15.62 7.61
CA TYR A 359 22.10 16.83 7.71
C TYR A 359 20.64 16.55 7.32
N LEU A 360 20.42 15.87 6.20
CA LEU A 360 19.06 15.58 5.70
C LEU A 360 18.28 14.64 6.62
N THR A 361 18.95 13.68 7.24
CA THR A 361 18.29 12.76 8.18
C THR A 361 18.00 13.39 9.53
N LEU A 362 18.86 14.33 9.99
CA LEU A 362 18.74 14.89 11.34
C LEU A 362 17.96 16.21 11.41
N TYR A 363 18.08 17.07 10.40
CA TYR A 363 17.68 18.48 10.52
C TYR A 363 16.70 18.98 9.43
N SER A 364 16.67 18.38 8.26
CA SER A 364 16.00 19.02 7.11
C SER A 364 15.32 18.06 6.15
N SER A 365 14.66 17.03 6.67
CA SER A 365 13.85 16.14 5.85
C SER A 365 12.69 16.85 5.12
N GLU A 366 12.33 18.07 5.52
CA GLU A 366 11.40 18.94 4.81
C GLU A 366 11.87 19.31 3.40
N LEU A 367 13.20 19.27 3.15
CA LEU A 367 13.78 19.51 1.83
C LEU A 367 13.24 18.59 0.74
N PHE A 368 12.89 17.37 1.09
CA PHE A 368 12.34 16.39 0.13
C PHE A 368 10.98 16.81 -0.44
N PHE A 369 10.24 17.66 0.28
CA PHE A 369 8.88 18.05 -0.07
C PHE A 369 8.77 19.52 -0.52
N ALA A 370 9.90 20.25 -0.54
CA ALA A 370 9.93 21.63 -0.96
C ALA A 370 9.89 21.75 -2.49
N GLU A 371 9.09 22.66 -3.03
CA GLU A 371 9.13 23.03 -4.45
C GLU A 371 10.18 24.09 -4.73
N LYS A 372 10.41 24.97 -3.76
CA LYS A 372 11.37 26.07 -3.81
C LYS A 372 12.07 26.20 -2.48
N ILE A 373 13.36 26.52 -2.52
CA ILE A 373 14.18 26.66 -1.34
C ILE A 373 14.88 28.02 -1.35
N ILE A 374 14.87 28.67 -0.21
CA ILE A 374 15.72 29.83 0.04
C ILE A 374 16.69 29.44 1.15
N PHE A 375 17.98 29.39 0.83
CA PHE A 375 19.02 29.26 1.84
C PHE A 375 19.25 30.59 2.54
N ILE A 376 19.34 30.51 3.84
CA ILE A 376 19.59 31.65 4.71
C ILE A 376 20.85 31.39 5.54
N GLU A 377 21.54 32.47 5.88
CA GLU A 377 22.78 32.38 6.64
C GLU A 377 22.50 32.18 8.14
N GLY A 378 21.45 32.80 8.66
CA GLY A 378 21.17 32.73 10.08
C GLY A 378 19.78 33.18 10.51
N VAL A 379 19.63 33.35 11.82
CA VAL A 379 18.35 33.63 12.48
C VAL A 379 17.73 34.95 12.05
N SER A 380 18.50 35.95 11.69
CA SER A 380 18.03 37.28 11.28
C SER A 380 17.15 37.16 10.01
N GLU A 381 17.66 36.46 9.01
CA GLU A 381 16.92 36.21 7.76
C GLU A 381 15.69 35.36 8.01
N LYS A 382 15.81 34.34 8.87
CA LYS A 382 14.71 33.47 9.22
C LYS A 382 13.53 34.24 9.82
N LEU A 383 13.79 35.25 10.60
CA LEU A 383 12.78 36.11 11.22
C LEU A 383 12.24 37.19 10.26
N LEU A 384 13.09 37.79 9.43
CA LEU A 384 12.72 38.93 8.60
C LEU A 384 12.13 38.55 7.25
N LEU A 385 12.60 37.48 6.62
CA LEU A 385 12.09 37.06 5.30
C LEU A 385 10.59 36.82 5.25
N PRO A 386 9.94 36.11 6.19
CA PRO A 386 8.51 35.95 6.19
C PRO A 386 7.75 37.28 6.24
N TYR A 387 8.28 38.26 6.99
CA TYR A 387 7.71 39.59 7.05
C TYR A 387 7.85 40.34 5.72
N PHE A 388 9.02 40.28 5.09
CA PHE A 388 9.26 40.89 3.79
C PHE A 388 8.45 40.24 2.68
N ILE A 389 8.32 38.91 2.66
CA ILE A 389 7.47 38.19 1.73
C ILE A 389 6.03 38.67 1.84
N LYS A 390 5.49 38.76 3.07
CA LYS A 390 4.15 39.28 3.31
C LYS A 390 3.97 40.72 2.83
N LYS A 391 4.95 41.60 3.08
CA LYS A 391 4.94 42.97 2.59
C LYS A 391 5.00 43.05 1.07
N TYR A 392 5.80 42.20 0.44
CA TYR A 392 5.91 42.13 -1.01
C TYR A 392 4.57 41.68 -1.63
N ASP A 393 3.94 40.65 -1.08
CA ASP A 393 2.64 40.18 -1.52
C ASP A 393 1.58 41.29 -1.43
N GLN A 394 1.52 42.00 -0.32
CA GLN A 394 0.61 43.16 -0.13
C GLN A 394 0.81 44.24 -1.18
N SER A 395 2.07 44.51 -1.59
CA SER A 395 2.36 45.53 -2.60
C SER A 395 1.92 45.14 -4.01
N ARG A 396 1.68 43.84 -4.27
CA ARG A 396 1.31 43.31 -5.56
C ARG A 396 -0.11 42.72 -5.63
N GLU A 397 -0.90 42.88 -4.57
CA GLU A 397 -2.24 42.33 -4.46
C GLU A 397 -3.19 42.80 -5.60
N SER A 398 -2.92 43.99 -6.17
CA SER A 398 -3.70 44.56 -7.27
C SER A 398 -3.25 44.09 -8.67
N GLU A 399 -2.17 43.33 -8.78
CA GLU A 399 -1.65 42.86 -10.07
C GLU A 399 -2.50 41.69 -10.60
N PRO A 400 -3.02 41.72 -11.84
CA PRO A 400 -3.77 40.62 -12.39
C PRO A 400 -2.87 39.37 -12.56
N ASN A 401 -3.34 38.19 -12.12
CA ASN A 401 -2.63 36.92 -12.17
C ASN A 401 -1.41 36.79 -11.24
N TYR A 402 -1.24 37.70 -10.29
CA TYR A 402 -0.19 37.54 -9.27
C TYR A 402 -0.52 36.39 -8.31
N ILE A 403 0.41 35.46 -8.15
CA ILE A 403 0.31 34.38 -7.16
C ILE A 403 1.16 34.75 -5.95
N PRO A 404 0.56 34.99 -4.77
CA PRO A 404 1.30 35.37 -3.58
C PRO A 404 2.41 34.38 -3.23
N LEU A 405 3.57 34.87 -2.84
CA LEU A 405 4.69 34.04 -2.39
C LEU A 405 4.32 33.25 -1.13
N THR A 406 3.47 33.84 -0.27
CA THR A 406 2.96 33.19 0.95
C THR A 406 2.08 31.96 0.65
N SER A 407 1.50 31.86 -0.55
CA SER A 407 0.70 30.70 -1.00
C SER A 407 1.54 29.62 -1.71
N GLN A 408 2.84 29.90 -1.94
CA GLN A 408 3.74 28.97 -2.62
C GLN A 408 4.50 28.12 -1.61
N ASN A 409 4.83 26.89 -1.98
CA ASN A 409 5.61 25.97 -1.14
C ASN A 409 7.10 26.38 -1.19
N ILE A 410 7.48 27.34 -0.33
CA ILE A 410 8.83 27.89 -0.19
C ILE A 410 9.36 27.52 1.19
N SER A 411 10.43 26.74 1.24
CA SER A 411 11.12 26.40 2.49
C SER A 411 12.33 27.30 2.74
N LEU A 412 12.44 27.83 3.96
CA LEU A 412 13.58 28.62 4.41
C LEU A 412 14.53 27.70 5.18
N ILE A 413 15.72 27.48 4.65
CA ILE A 413 16.69 26.55 5.20
C ILE A 413 17.94 27.29 5.66
N GLU A 414 18.27 27.15 6.93
CA GLU A 414 19.49 27.70 7.50
C GLU A 414 20.67 26.77 7.18
N ALA A 415 21.47 27.13 6.20
CA ALA A 415 22.65 26.38 5.78
C ALA A 415 23.97 27.03 6.22
N GLY A 416 23.93 28.29 6.63
CA GLY A 416 25.12 29.07 6.97
C GLY A 416 26.15 29.04 5.84
N ALA A 417 27.40 28.87 6.18
CA ALA A 417 28.52 28.76 5.22
C ALA A 417 28.50 27.47 4.39
N ASN A 418 27.62 26.51 4.70
CA ASN A 418 27.63 25.16 4.12
C ASN A 418 26.65 25.00 2.94
N ALA A 419 26.00 26.05 2.45
CA ALA A 419 25.06 26.00 1.35
C ALA A 419 25.61 25.26 0.10
N ARG A 420 26.91 25.40 -0.16
CA ARG A 420 27.58 24.73 -1.28
C ARG A 420 27.49 23.21 -1.25
N VAL A 421 27.41 22.59 -0.08
CA VAL A 421 27.29 21.14 0.07
C VAL A 421 26.02 20.62 -0.56
N PHE A 422 24.96 21.43 -0.63
CA PHE A 422 23.65 21.04 -1.17
C PHE A 422 23.52 21.22 -2.68
N CYS A 423 24.45 21.86 -3.37
CA CYS A 423 24.32 22.18 -4.80
C CYS A 423 24.01 20.95 -5.65
N HIS A 424 24.83 19.89 -5.55
CA HIS A 424 24.61 18.67 -6.34
C HIS A 424 23.32 17.96 -5.99
N PHE A 425 22.89 18.01 -4.73
CA PHE A 425 21.63 17.43 -4.28
C PHE A 425 20.42 18.18 -4.85
N LEU A 426 20.46 19.49 -4.82
CA LEU A 426 19.38 20.34 -5.33
C LEU A 426 19.28 20.27 -6.85
N ASP A 427 20.41 20.25 -7.53
CA ASP A 427 20.45 20.00 -8.98
C ASP A 427 19.91 18.61 -9.32
N PHE A 428 20.27 17.61 -8.51
CA PHE A 428 19.76 16.25 -8.67
C PHE A 428 18.24 16.19 -8.50
N LEU A 429 17.69 16.84 -7.49
CA LEU A 429 16.24 16.94 -7.30
C LEU A 429 15.58 17.89 -8.30
N GLY A 430 16.35 18.85 -8.87
CA GLY A 430 15.85 19.91 -9.76
C GLY A 430 14.89 20.85 -9.03
N ILE A 431 15.22 21.19 -7.78
CA ILE A 431 14.46 22.13 -6.97
C ILE A 431 14.98 23.56 -7.25
N LYS A 432 14.04 24.50 -7.44
CA LYS A 432 14.42 25.92 -7.59
C LYS A 432 14.96 26.48 -6.29
N THR A 433 16.19 27.00 -6.33
CA THR A 433 16.90 27.44 -5.13
C THR A 433 17.41 28.88 -5.29
N LEU A 434 17.33 29.65 -4.22
CA LEU A 434 17.90 31.00 -4.06
C LEU A 434 18.87 31.00 -2.88
#